data_61601731338a7a9493ea62d44059b2ec
#
_entry.id   61601731338a7a9493ea62d44059b2ec
#
_cell.length_a   1.000
_cell.length_b   1.000
_cell.length_c   1.000
_cell.angle_alpha   90.00
_cell.angle_beta   90.00
_cell.angle_gamma   90.00
#
_symmetry.space_group_name_H-M   'P 1'
#
loop_
_entity.id
_entity.type
_entity.pdbx_description
1 polymer ?
#
loop_
_entity_poly.entity_id
_entity_poly.type
_entity_poly.pdbx_seq_one_letter_code
_entity_poly.pdbx_strand_id
1 'polypeptide(L)'
;MKNIFLKSILSLFAIATLMSSCVNSDTYGVPENILQTYELTPTKTVAQIAALNTSSTPVQITGDEVIEAYVTSSDEKGNFYKSISFQDFKNTSTTIKGFSVPVNITTLYGKGFNPGRKIYINLKGLYIAKIYGSTQIGYLYEGSIGRIPENVWQNHLFPSATVVPESELVREMTVSTAFDDVFQNTLIDLKPVQFEETSLNRTFYDVDSGGGATNHAIVATTGGSSRILRISSFAPFSGNKVPNGSGTIRGVLTKYDTDFQFMI
;
A
#
# COMPACT_ATOMS: atom_id res chain seq x y z
N MET A 1 31.43 65.42 -26.77
CA MET A 1 30.28 64.55 -27.20
C MET A 1 30.70 63.15 -27.65
N LYS A 2 31.79 62.96 -28.40
CA LYS A 2 32.23 61.62 -28.85
C LYS A 2 32.48 60.60 -27.71
N ASN A 3 33.09 61.05 -26.60
CA ASN A 3 33.43 60.12 -25.48
C ASN A 3 32.22 59.66 -24.63
N ILE A 4 31.13 60.42 -24.63
CA ILE A 4 29.91 60.03 -23.90
C ILE A 4 29.14 58.98 -24.72
N PHE A 5 29.12 59.18 -26.03
CA PHE A 5 28.43 58.20 -26.94
C PHE A 5 29.11 56.81 -26.92
N LEU A 6 30.45 56.80 -26.90
CA LEU A 6 31.26 55.59 -26.85
C LEU A 6 31.06 54.83 -25.51
N LYS A 7 31.01 55.58 -24.40
CA LYS A 7 30.73 54.98 -23.07
C LYS A 7 29.29 54.41 -22.96
N SER A 8 28.33 55.09 -23.56
CA SER A 8 26.95 54.60 -23.59
C SER A 8 26.77 53.32 -24.42
N ILE A 9 27.47 53.22 -25.56
CA ILE A 9 27.49 52.01 -26.40
C ILE A 9 28.19 50.85 -25.68
N LEU A 10 29.28 51.10 -24.98
CA LEU A 10 29.99 50.06 -24.21
C LEU A 10 29.16 49.55 -23.03
N SER A 11 28.41 50.44 -22.34
CA SER A 11 27.49 50.04 -21.29
C SER A 11 26.33 49.22 -21.82
N LEU A 12 25.79 49.57 -22.99
CA LEU A 12 24.69 48.79 -23.60
C LEU A 12 25.11 47.39 -24.03
N PHE A 13 26.37 47.28 -24.54
CA PHE A 13 26.94 45.98 -24.91
C PHE A 13 27.24 45.11 -23.69
N ALA A 14 27.71 45.68 -22.58
CA ALA A 14 27.93 44.96 -21.33
C ALA A 14 26.61 44.44 -20.69
N ILE A 15 25.53 45.22 -20.82
CA ILE A 15 24.21 44.81 -20.34
C ILE A 15 23.60 43.69 -21.23
N ALA A 16 23.83 43.78 -22.56
CA ALA A 16 23.35 42.73 -23.49
C ALA A 16 24.07 41.38 -23.30
N THR A 17 25.33 41.37 -22.86
CA THR A 17 26.08 40.14 -22.57
C THR A 17 25.66 39.50 -21.23
N LEU A 18 25.08 40.25 -20.29
CA LEU A 18 24.59 39.73 -19.03
C LEU A 18 23.21 39.06 -19.17
N MET A 19 22.47 39.34 -20.26
CA MET A 19 21.17 38.72 -20.55
C MET A 19 21.30 37.41 -21.34
N SER A 20 22.49 37.03 -21.81
CA SER A 20 22.73 35.72 -22.40
C SER A 20 23.09 34.69 -21.32
N SER A 21 22.33 34.65 -20.24
CA SER A 21 22.26 33.46 -19.40
C SER A 21 21.50 32.40 -20.22
N CYS A 22 22.24 31.72 -21.06
CA CYS A 22 21.76 30.60 -21.82
C CYS A 22 21.35 29.49 -20.84
N VAL A 23 20.05 29.37 -20.60
CA VAL A 23 19.47 28.07 -20.33
C VAL A 23 19.65 27.27 -21.63
N ASN A 24 20.77 26.59 -21.72
CA ASN A 24 21.12 25.76 -22.87
C ASN A 24 20.43 24.42 -22.72
N SER A 25 19.20 24.36 -23.13
CA SER A 25 18.28 23.24 -23.33
C SER A 25 17.08 23.24 -22.39
N ASP A 26 15.89 23.34 -22.97
CA ASP A 26 14.59 23.06 -22.30
C ASP A 26 14.35 21.55 -22.08
N THR A 27 15.36 20.72 -22.28
CA THR A 27 15.31 19.29 -21.96
C THR A 27 15.79 19.09 -20.52
N TYR A 28 14.95 19.46 -19.59
CA TYR A 28 15.06 18.93 -18.23
C TYR A 28 14.69 17.45 -18.29
N GLY A 29 15.68 16.57 -18.24
CA GLY A 29 15.43 15.16 -17.99
C GLY A 29 14.63 15.04 -16.68
N VAL A 30 13.53 14.32 -16.69
CA VAL A 30 12.85 13.94 -15.45
C VAL A 30 13.93 13.28 -14.59
N PRO A 31 14.20 13.77 -13.36
CA PRO A 31 15.17 13.11 -12.48
C PRO A 31 14.75 11.64 -12.37
N GLU A 32 15.63 10.74 -12.80
CA GLU A 32 15.40 9.32 -12.55
C GLU A 32 15.34 9.15 -11.03
N ASN A 33 14.15 8.90 -10.52
CA ASN A 33 13.96 8.56 -9.13
C ASN A 33 14.46 7.11 -8.95
N ILE A 34 15.79 6.96 -8.87
CA ILE A 34 16.44 5.67 -8.71
C ILE A 34 16.07 5.17 -7.32
N LEU A 35 15.12 4.23 -7.27
CA LEU A 35 14.76 3.56 -6.04
C LEU A 35 16.01 2.83 -5.50
N GLN A 36 16.43 3.20 -4.30
CA GLN A 36 17.46 2.44 -3.61
C GLN A 36 16.92 1.06 -3.24
N THR A 37 17.59 0.01 -3.70
CA THR A 37 17.21 -1.38 -3.42
C THR A 37 18.25 -2.05 -2.54
N TYR A 38 17.78 -3.07 -1.82
CA TYR A 38 18.57 -3.78 -0.82
C TYR A 38 18.46 -5.29 -1.02
N GLU A 39 19.49 -6.00 -0.58
CA GLU A 39 19.48 -7.45 -0.48
C GLU A 39 19.95 -7.83 0.93
N LEU A 40 19.02 -8.36 1.74
CA LEU A 40 19.30 -8.78 3.12
C LEU A 40 19.05 -10.29 3.24
N THR A 41 19.65 -10.90 4.23
CA THR A 41 19.41 -12.32 4.55
C THR A 41 18.32 -12.45 5.59
N PRO A 42 17.15 -13.04 5.28
CA PRO A 42 16.10 -13.29 6.26
C PRO A 42 16.59 -14.25 7.35
N THR A 43 16.27 -13.96 8.60
CA THR A 43 16.57 -14.82 9.76
C THR A 43 15.37 -15.60 10.23
N LYS A 44 14.15 -15.13 9.89
CA LYS A 44 12.87 -15.73 10.23
C LYS A 44 11.91 -15.69 9.04
N THR A 45 10.92 -16.58 9.06
CA THR A 45 9.78 -16.53 8.14
C THR A 45 8.66 -15.67 8.71
N VAL A 46 7.75 -15.21 7.85
CA VAL A 46 6.53 -14.50 8.28
C VAL A 46 5.73 -15.34 9.27
N ALA A 47 5.60 -16.65 9.02
CA ALA A 47 4.90 -17.58 9.92
C ALA A 47 5.53 -17.66 11.31
N GLN A 48 6.87 -17.70 11.39
CA GLN A 48 7.58 -17.73 12.67
C GLN A 48 7.37 -16.44 13.45
N ILE A 49 7.38 -15.27 12.78
CA ILE A 49 7.13 -13.99 13.41
C ILE A 49 5.67 -13.88 13.86
N ALA A 50 4.70 -14.28 13.02
CA ALA A 50 3.29 -14.27 13.39
C ALA A 50 2.97 -15.16 14.60
N ALA A 51 3.79 -16.20 14.84
CA ALA A 51 3.65 -17.08 16.00
C ALA A 51 4.22 -16.48 17.30
N LEU A 52 5.03 -15.42 17.24
CA LEU A 52 5.58 -14.77 18.45
C LEU A 52 4.50 -14.16 19.33
N ASN A 53 3.43 -13.69 18.73
CA ASN A 53 2.31 -13.12 19.47
C ASN A 53 0.98 -13.39 18.78
N THR A 54 0.10 -14.08 19.50
CA THR A 54 -1.27 -14.39 19.05
C THR A 54 -2.33 -13.60 19.82
N SER A 55 -1.90 -12.68 20.70
CA SER A 55 -2.78 -11.82 21.50
C SER A 55 -2.84 -10.39 20.95
N SER A 56 -3.79 -9.60 21.47
CA SER A 56 -3.91 -8.18 21.17
C SER A 56 -2.94 -7.30 21.95
N THR A 57 -2.30 -7.82 23.00
CA THR A 57 -1.29 -7.08 23.76
C THR A 57 0.02 -7.02 22.98
N PRO A 58 0.57 -5.84 22.64
CA PRO A 58 1.81 -5.74 21.89
C PRO A 58 3.01 -6.33 22.61
N VAL A 59 3.81 -7.11 21.90
CA VAL A 59 5.09 -7.66 22.37
C VAL A 59 6.21 -7.10 21.52
N GLN A 60 7.27 -6.58 22.16
CA GLN A 60 8.43 -6.03 21.47
C GLN A 60 9.32 -7.15 20.93
N ILE A 61 9.75 -7.00 19.69
CA ILE A 61 10.77 -7.85 19.05
C ILE A 61 12.13 -7.23 19.38
N THR A 62 12.93 -7.92 20.21
CA THR A 62 14.23 -7.43 20.70
C THR A 62 15.43 -8.01 19.93
N GLY A 63 15.24 -9.13 19.25
CA GLY A 63 16.28 -9.77 18.45
C GLY A 63 16.55 -9.06 17.12
N ASP A 64 17.71 -9.32 16.54
CA ASP A 64 18.10 -8.83 15.20
C ASP A 64 17.43 -9.69 14.11
N GLU A 65 16.09 -9.69 14.12
CA GLU A 65 15.28 -10.50 13.23
C GLU A 65 14.95 -9.74 11.95
N VAL A 66 15.18 -10.39 10.81
CA VAL A 66 14.83 -9.91 9.48
C VAL A 66 13.89 -10.91 8.81
N ILE A 67 12.80 -10.44 8.23
CA ILE A 67 11.92 -11.23 7.38
C ILE A 67 11.91 -10.68 5.95
N GLU A 68 11.56 -11.51 4.98
CA GLU A 68 11.15 -11.08 3.65
C GLU A 68 9.64 -11.31 3.48
N ALA A 69 8.99 -10.38 2.80
CA ALA A 69 7.58 -10.47 2.47
C ALA A 69 7.28 -9.68 1.19
N TYR A 70 6.13 -9.93 0.60
CA TYR A 70 5.71 -9.31 -0.65
C TYR A 70 4.54 -8.36 -0.40
N VAL A 71 4.61 -7.16 -0.98
CA VAL A 71 3.56 -6.16 -0.88
C VAL A 71 2.30 -6.64 -1.60
N THR A 72 1.15 -6.51 -0.94
CA THR A 72 -0.16 -6.91 -1.48
C THR A 72 -1.13 -5.75 -1.66
N SER A 73 -0.91 -4.62 -0.98
CA SER A 73 -1.75 -3.42 -1.06
C SER A 73 -1.04 -2.27 -1.76
N SER A 74 -1.81 -1.28 -2.23
CA SER A 74 -1.27 -0.05 -2.81
C SER A 74 -2.03 1.18 -2.30
N ASP A 75 -1.29 2.23 -1.93
CA ASP A 75 -1.86 3.54 -1.64
C ASP A 75 -1.92 4.47 -2.88
N GLU A 76 -1.48 3.98 -4.05
CA GLU A 76 -1.46 4.74 -5.30
C GLU A 76 -2.86 5.25 -5.68
N LYS A 77 -3.87 4.43 -5.47
CA LYS A 77 -5.26 4.75 -5.81
C LYS A 77 -6.10 5.18 -4.59
N GLY A 78 -5.46 5.57 -3.49
CA GLY A 78 -6.11 6.22 -2.35
C GLY A 78 -7.08 5.36 -1.54
N ASN A 79 -7.18 4.05 -1.80
CA ASN A 79 -8.04 3.17 -1.00
C ASN A 79 -7.34 2.66 0.26
N PHE A 80 -6.01 2.61 0.28
CA PHE A 80 -5.19 2.35 1.45
C PHE A 80 -4.55 3.65 1.94
N TYR A 81 -4.39 3.80 3.25
CA TYR A 81 -3.83 5.02 3.84
C TYR A 81 -2.90 4.72 4.99
N LYS A 82 -1.63 5.10 4.82
CA LYS A 82 -0.58 4.99 5.86
C LYS A 82 -0.45 3.57 6.45
N SER A 83 -0.68 2.57 5.62
CA SER A 83 -0.54 1.15 5.97
C SER A 83 -0.21 0.35 4.73
N ILE A 84 0.62 -0.67 4.88
CA ILE A 84 0.97 -1.62 3.84
C ILE A 84 0.57 -3.01 4.32
N SER A 85 -0.09 -3.77 3.44
CA SER A 85 -0.31 -5.19 3.63
C SER A 85 0.79 -5.99 2.93
N PHE A 86 1.21 -7.06 3.57
CA PHE A 86 2.24 -7.97 3.12
C PHE A 86 1.78 -9.42 3.24
N GLN A 87 2.34 -10.28 2.41
CA GLN A 87 2.22 -11.73 2.57
C GLN A 87 3.56 -12.43 2.32
N ASP A 88 3.68 -13.67 2.79
CA ASP A 88 4.75 -14.57 2.38
C ASP A 88 4.55 -15.04 0.92
N PHE A 89 5.59 -15.60 0.30
CA PHE A 89 5.51 -16.03 -1.09
C PHE A 89 4.70 -17.31 -1.22
N LYS A 90 3.74 -17.31 -2.14
CA LYS A 90 2.77 -18.40 -2.36
C LYS A 90 3.43 -19.77 -2.58
N ASN A 91 4.56 -19.81 -3.27
CA ASN A 91 5.23 -21.06 -3.64
C ASN A 91 6.13 -21.63 -2.54
N THR A 92 6.39 -20.89 -1.46
CA THR A 92 7.29 -21.30 -0.37
C THR A 92 6.54 -21.74 0.88
N SER A 93 5.23 -21.50 0.96
CA SER A 93 4.40 -21.81 2.12
C SER A 93 3.16 -22.59 1.73
N THR A 94 2.85 -23.67 2.47
CA THR A 94 1.57 -24.39 2.36
C THR A 94 0.40 -23.57 2.90
N THR A 95 0.69 -22.63 3.81
CA THR A 95 -0.30 -21.72 4.39
C THR A 95 0.25 -20.30 4.29
N ILE A 96 -0.23 -19.54 3.29
CA ILE A 96 0.14 -18.13 3.11
C ILE A 96 -0.31 -17.35 4.34
N LYS A 97 0.62 -16.56 4.89
CA LYS A 97 0.36 -15.65 6.00
C LYS A 97 0.45 -14.21 5.54
N GLY A 98 -0.57 -13.44 5.88
CA GLY A 98 -0.58 -12.01 5.67
C GLY A 98 -0.45 -11.25 6.99
N PHE A 99 0.08 -10.04 6.92
CA PHE A 99 0.19 -9.09 8.02
C PHE A 99 0.19 -7.67 7.48
N SER A 100 -0.01 -6.70 8.36
CA SER A 100 0.08 -5.29 7.97
C SER A 100 1.12 -4.54 8.79
N VAL A 101 1.67 -3.49 8.17
CA VAL A 101 2.60 -2.56 8.81
C VAL A 101 2.05 -1.15 8.62
N PRO A 102 1.51 -0.52 9.67
CA PRO A 102 1.14 0.88 9.62
C PRO A 102 2.41 1.75 9.59
N VAL A 103 2.46 2.70 8.64
CA VAL A 103 3.62 3.61 8.44
C VAL A 103 3.11 5.03 8.26
N ASN A 104 3.73 6.01 8.91
CA ASN A 104 3.30 7.40 8.81
C ASN A 104 3.79 8.10 7.52
N ILE A 105 3.53 7.47 6.37
CA ILE A 105 3.86 7.95 5.02
C ILE A 105 2.59 7.93 4.18
N THR A 106 2.40 8.93 3.31
CA THR A 106 1.20 9.09 2.47
C THR A 106 1.37 8.63 1.02
N THR A 107 2.59 8.28 0.60
CA THR A 107 2.91 7.90 -0.79
C THR A 107 3.87 6.73 -0.80
N LEU A 108 3.46 5.62 -0.18
CA LEU A 108 4.28 4.41 -0.05
C LEU A 108 4.58 3.79 -1.42
N TYR A 109 3.60 3.78 -2.34
CA TYR A 109 3.79 3.32 -3.71
C TYR A 109 4.95 4.05 -4.40
N GLY A 110 4.99 5.37 -4.33
CA GLY A 110 6.07 6.20 -4.90
C GLY A 110 7.45 5.99 -4.25
N LYS A 111 7.51 5.28 -3.12
CA LYS A 111 8.75 4.89 -2.42
C LYS A 111 9.14 3.42 -2.67
N GLY A 112 8.53 2.79 -3.67
CA GLY A 112 8.85 1.42 -4.08
C GLY A 112 8.03 0.34 -3.39
N PHE A 113 7.00 0.68 -2.62
CA PHE A 113 6.10 -0.30 -1.99
C PHE A 113 4.90 -0.58 -2.90
N ASN A 114 5.17 -1.01 -4.12
CA ASN A 114 4.15 -1.42 -5.09
C ASN A 114 3.86 -2.93 -4.97
N PRO A 115 2.62 -3.37 -5.26
CA PRO A 115 2.25 -4.78 -5.22
C PRO A 115 3.23 -5.66 -6.00
N GLY A 116 3.56 -6.81 -5.44
CA GLY A 116 4.56 -7.74 -5.98
C GLY A 116 5.99 -7.46 -5.56
N ARG A 117 6.30 -6.28 -5.02
CA ARG A 117 7.69 -6.01 -4.57
C ARG A 117 8.03 -6.80 -3.31
N LYS A 118 9.19 -7.47 -3.35
CA LYS A 118 9.80 -8.06 -2.17
C LYS A 118 10.39 -6.97 -1.28
N ILE A 119 10.08 -7.02 0.01
CA ILE A 119 10.58 -6.10 1.04
C ILE A 119 11.25 -6.94 2.12
N TYR A 120 12.44 -6.52 2.54
CA TYR A 120 13.02 -7.01 3.77
C TYR A 120 12.59 -6.10 4.92
N ILE A 121 12.22 -6.71 6.04
CA ILE A 121 11.74 -5.98 7.21
C ILE A 121 12.64 -6.30 8.38
N ASN A 122 13.37 -5.29 8.87
CA ASN A 122 14.11 -5.37 10.12
C ASN A 122 13.15 -5.12 11.28
N LEU A 123 12.97 -6.14 12.10
CA LEU A 123 11.95 -6.16 13.15
C LEU A 123 12.45 -5.65 14.50
N LYS A 124 13.76 -5.48 14.68
CA LYS A 124 14.33 -5.06 15.96
C LYS A 124 13.73 -3.74 16.45
N GLY A 125 13.18 -3.76 17.63
CA GLY A 125 12.54 -2.61 18.26
C GLY A 125 11.09 -2.39 17.88
N LEU A 126 10.57 -3.06 16.84
CA LEU A 126 9.15 -3.07 16.50
C LEU A 126 8.36 -3.94 17.46
N TYR A 127 7.06 -3.72 17.49
CA TYR A 127 6.10 -4.48 18.28
C TYR A 127 5.19 -5.28 17.34
N ILE A 128 4.73 -6.44 17.83
CA ILE A 128 3.79 -7.31 17.13
C ILE A 128 2.58 -7.59 18.00
N ALA A 129 1.37 -7.55 17.41
CA ALA A 129 0.11 -7.93 18.06
C ALA A 129 -0.91 -8.43 17.05
N LYS A 130 -1.97 -9.07 17.57
CA LYS A 130 -3.19 -9.35 16.81
C LYS A 130 -4.18 -8.22 16.99
N ILE A 131 -4.36 -7.41 15.96
CA ILE A 131 -5.35 -6.33 15.94
C ILE A 131 -6.49 -6.75 15.01
N TYR A 132 -7.70 -6.82 15.54
CA TYR A 132 -8.87 -7.33 14.82
C TYR A 132 -8.65 -8.70 14.13
N GLY A 133 -7.96 -9.61 14.83
CA GLY A 133 -7.64 -10.93 14.29
C GLY A 133 -6.46 -10.97 13.31
N SER A 134 -5.97 -9.82 12.84
CA SER A 134 -4.82 -9.72 11.93
C SER A 134 -3.51 -9.50 12.66
N THR A 135 -2.43 -10.07 12.16
CA THR A 135 -1.08 -9.72 12.62
C THR A 135 -0.73 -8.31 12.16
N GLN A 136 -0.37 -7.45 13.09
CA GLN A 136 0.20 -6.12 12.79
C GLN A 136 1.57 -5.97 13.43
N ILE A 137 2.48 -5.29 12.72
CA ILE A 137 3.85 -5.01 13.16
C ILE A 137 4.07 -3.51 13.02
N GLY A 138 4.49 -2.84 14.09
CA GLY A 138 4.69 -1.38 14.06
C GLY A 138 5.33 -0.87 15.33
N TYR A 139 5.18 0.42 15.61
CA TYR A 139 5.62 1.04 16.86
C TYR A 139 4.56 0.90 17.94
N LEU A 140 4.97 0.97 19.20
CA LEU A 140 4.01 1.04 20.29
C LEU A 140 3.40 2.45 20.35
N TYR A 141 2.08 2.53 20.37
CA TYR A 141 1.34 3.77 20.52
C TYR A 141 0.10 3.53 21.40
N GLU A 142 0.01 4.23 22.52
CA GLU A 142 -1.12 4.16 23.48
C GLU A 142 -1.51 2.72 23.85
N GLY A 143 -0.51 1.84 24.04
CA GLY A 143 -0.73 0.44 24.40
C GLY A 143 -1.16 -0.49 23.24
N SER A 144 -1.17 0.00 22.02
CA SER A 144 -1.51 -0.75 20.81
C SER A 144 -0.42 -0.63 19.74
N ILE A 145 -0.62 -1.28 18.58
CA ILE A 145 0.27 -1.11 17.42
C ILE A 145 -0.06 0.22 16.73
N GLY A 146 0.92 1.12 16.70
CA GLY A 146 0.88 2.38 15.99
C GLY A 146 1.76 2.39 14.75
N ARG A 147 1.73 3.53 14.03
CA ARG A 147 2.50 3.71 12.80
C ARG A 147 4.00 3.81 13.08
N ILE A 148 4.81 3.20 12.23
CA ILE A 148 6.25 3.48 12.18
C ILE A 148 6.41 4.96 11.79
N PRO A 149 7.12 5.80 12.59
CA PRO A 149 7.29 7.22 12.31
C PRO A 149 8.03 7.49 10.99
N GLU A 150 7.70 8.62 10.37
CA GLU A 150 8.28 9.03 9.07
C GLU A 150 9.79 9.12 9.05
N ASN A 151 10.40 9.52 10.16
CA ASN A 151 11.85 9.73 10.27
C ASN A 151 12.66 8.45 10.52
N VAL A 152 12.00 7.29 10.71
CA VAL A 152 12.70 6.02 11.05
C VAL A 152 12.28 4.82 10.21
N TRP A 153 11.26 4.94 9.34
CA TRP A 153 10.77 3.80 8.58
C TRP A 153 11.85 3.15 7.70
N GLN A 154 12.82 3.93 7.19
CA GLN A 154 13.95 3.44 6.40
C GLN A 154 14.92 2.53 7.17
N ASN A 155 14.84 2.53 8.51
CA ASN A 155 15.61 1.62 9.35
C ASN A 155 14.96 0.22 9.45
N HIS A 156 13.73 0.11 8.98
CA HIS A 156 12.91 -1.09 9.12
C HIS A 156 12.47 -1.70 7.79
N LEU A 157 12.16 -0.88 6.77
CA LEU A 157 11.57 -1.33 5.51
C LEU A 157 12.54 -1.12 4.35
N PHE A 158 13.01 -2.21 3.75
CA PHE A 158 14.07 -2.22 2.73
C PHE A 158 13.55 -2.83 1.44
N PRO A 159 13.17 -1.99 0.43
CA PRO A 159 12.74 -2.50 -0.87
C PRO A 159 13.85 -3.29 -1.57
N SER A 160 13.52 -4.48 -2.08
CA SER A 160 14.40 -5.26 -2.95
C SER A 160 14.24 -4.84 -4.42
N ALA A 161 15.21 -5.18 -5.25
CA ALA A 161 15.07 -5.07 -6.70
C ALA A 161 14.02 -6.06 -7.27
N THR A 162 13.70 -7.13 -6.53
CA THR A 162 12.76 -8.16 -6.97
C THR A 162 11.32 -7.66 -6.92
N VAL A 163 10.64 -7.75 -8.05
CA VAL A 163 9.18 -7.56 -8.18
C VAL A 163 8.63 -8.78 -8.91
N VAL A 164 7.73 -9.50 -8.28
CA VAL A 164 7.04 -10.63 -8.91
C VAL A 164 5.69 -10.17 -9.48
N PRO A 165 5.21 -10.80 -10.56
CA PRO A 165 3.85 -10.55 -11.04
C PRO A 165 2.82 -10.87 -9.95
N GLU A 166 1.77 -10.08 -9.84
CA GLU A 166 0.69 -10.34 -8.87
C GLU A 166 0.06 -11.73 -9.05
N SER A 167 0.08 -12.29 -10.26
CA SER A 167 -0.39 -13.65 -10.55
C SER A 167 0.34 -14.74 -9.75
N GLU A 168 1.57 -14.47 -9.33
CA GLU A 168 2.33 -15.40 -8.48
C GLU A 168 1.99 -15.27 -6.98
N LEU A 169 1.36 -14.16 -6.59
CA LEU A 169 0.94 -13.90 -5.22
C LEU A 169 -0.54 -14.19 -5.00
N VAL A 170 -1.37 -13.87 -5.98
CA VAL A 170 -2.83 -13.92 -5.85
C VAL A 170 -3.36 -15.33 -5.64
N ARG A 171 -4.37 -15.45 -4.80
CA ARG A 171 -5.15 -16.66 -4.59
C ARG A 171 -6.55 -16.48 -5.16
N GLU A 172 -6.99 -17.38 -6.04
CA GLU A 172 -8.39 -17.42 -6.49
C GLU A 172 -9.27 -18.05 -5.39
N MET A 173 -10.31 -17.33 -5.00
CA MET A 173 -11.22 -17.75 -3.95
C MET A 173 -12.66 -17.34 -4.25
N THR A 174 -13.61 -18.04 -3.68
CA THR A 174 -15.02 -17.64 -3.73
C THR A 174 -15.35 -16.68 -2.58
N VAL A 175 -16.45 -15.95 -2.71
CA VAL A 175 -16.96 -15.08 -1.63
C VAL A 175 -17.26 -15.87 -0.36
N SER A 176 -17.65 -17.14 -0.47
CA SER A 176 -17.96 -17.99 0.68
C SER A 176 -16.72 -18.49 1.44
N THR A 177 -15.55 -18.55 0.80
CA THR A 177 -14.33 -19.14 1.38
C THR A 177 -13.25 -18.14 1.75
N ALA A 178 -13.31 -16.91 1.18
CA ALA A 178 -12.25 -15.92 1.33
C ALA A 178 -12.27 -15.17 2.68
N PHE A 179 -13.45 -15.02 3.29
CA PHE A 179 -13.64 -14.15 4.45
C PHE A 179 -13.37 -14.90 5.77
N ASP A 180 -12.09 -15.17 6.00
CA ASP A 180 -11.55 -15.83 7.19
C ASP A 180 -10.28 -15.10 7.65
N ASP A 181 -10.02 -15.13 8.97
CA ASP A 181 -8.86 -14.45 9.58
C ASP A 181 -7.52 -14.93 9.01
N VAL A 182 -7.44 -16.16 8.51
CA VAL A 182 -6.21 -16.73 7.94
C VAL A 182 -5.80 -16.07 6.62
N PHE A 183 -6.73 -15.38 5.94
CA PHE A 183 -6.50 -14.73 4.66
C PHE A 183 -6.31 -13.21 4.75
N GLN A 184 -6.36 -12.65 5.95
CA GLN A 184 -6.17 -11.22 6.12
C GLN A 184 -4.81 -10.77 5.58
N ASN A 185 -4.79 -9.60 4.94
CA ASN A 185 -3.64 -8.96 4.28
C ASN A 185 -3.06 -9.74 3.08
N THR A 186 -3.70 -10.82 2.63
CA THR A 186 -3.28 -11.54 1.41
C THR A 186 -3.99 -11.02 0.17
N LEU A 187 -3.35 -11.16 -0.99
CA LEU A 187 -3.91 -10.79 -2.28
C LEU A 187 -4.85 -11.88 -2.78
N ILE A 188 -6.10 -11.52 -3.07
CA ILE A 188 -7.16 -12.46 -3.43
C ILE A 188 -7.88 -11.98 -4.69
N ASP A 189 -8.18 -12.91 -5.59
CA ASP A 189 -9.19 -12.78 -6.65
C ASP A 189 -10.47 -13.45 -6.17
N LEU A 190 -11.49 -12.64 -5.84
CA LEU A 190 -12.85 -13.14 -5.59
C LEU A 190 -13.52 -13.47 -6.93
N LYS A 191 -13.93 -14.75 -7.12
CA LYS A 191 -14.41 -15.24 -8.41
C LYS A 191 -15.32 -16.48 -8.25
N PRO A 192 -16.53 -16.49 -8.86
CA PRO A 192 -17.23 -15.36 -9.43
C PRO A 192 -17.91 -14.50 -8.35
N VAL A 193 -17.91 -13.19 -8.54
CA VAL A 193 -18.52 -12.24 -7.61
C VAL A 193 -19.34 -11.19 -8.37
N GLN A 194 -20.37 -10.65 -7.72
CA GLN A 194 -21.18 -9.53 -8.21
C GLN A 194 -21.53 -8.59 -7.07
N PHE A 195 -21.90 -7.37 -7.40
CA PHE A 195 -22.52 -6.45 -6.44
C PHE A 195 -23.95 -6.87 -6.17
N GLU A 196 -24.41 -6.73 -4.93
CA GLU A 196 -25.83 -6.88 -4.62
C GLU A 196 -26.65 -5.74 -5.20
N GLU A 197 -27.94 -5.99 -5.39
CA GLU A 197 -28.89 -5.02 -5.95
C GLU A 197 -28.90 -3.70 -5.18
N THR A 198 -28.73 -3.76 -3.86
CA THR A 198 -28.64 -2.57 -2.98
C THR A 198 -27.43 -1.67 -3.27
N SER A 199 -26.40 -2.18 -3.92
CA SER A 199 -25.22 -1.43 -4.33
C SER A 199 -25.31 -0.93 -5.77
N LEU A 200 -26.18 -1.48 -6.60
CA LEU A 200 -26.34 -1.09 -8.00
C LEU A 200 -26.85 0.34 -8.11
N ASN A 201 -26.51 1.03 -9.21
CA ASN A 201 -26.82 2.43 -9.48
C ASN A 201 -26.18 3.46 -8.54
N ARG A 202 -25.42 3.03 -7.52
CA ARG A 202 -24.62 3.89 -6.67
C ARG A 202 -23.23 4.09 -7.25
N THR A 203 -22.54 5.11 -6.82
CA THR A 203 -21.09 5.30 -7.08
C THR A 203 -20.26 4.50 -6.10
N PHE A 204 -19.00 4.19 -6.46
CA PHE A 204 -18.09 3.47 -5.56
C PHE A 204 -17.92 4.18 -4.20
N TYR A 205 -17.87 5.50 -4.19
CA TYR A 205 -18.09 6.28 -2.97
C TYR A 205 -19.43 7.02 -3.08
N ASP A 206 -20.31 6.71 -2.16
CA ASP A 206 -21.61 7.35 -2.03
C ASP A 206 -21.60 8.29 -0.82
N VAL A 207 -21.75 9.58 -1.07
CA VAL A 207 -21.70 10.62 -0.03
C VAL A 207 -22.77 10.41 1.06
N ASP A 208 -23.89 9.81 0.71
CA ASP A 208 -24.97 9.51 1.65
C ASP A 208 -24.62 8.37 2.62
N SER A 209 -23.55 7.62 2.36
CA SER A 209 -23.03 6.60 3.30
C SER A 209 -22.46 7.19 4.59
N GLY A 210 -22.13 8.50 4.58
CA GLY A 210 -21.41 9.17 5.66
C GLY A 210 -19.94 8.73 5.78
N GLY A 211 -19.15 9.51 6.53
CA GLY A 211 -17.73 9.24 6.71
C GLY A 211 -16.92 9.34 5.43
N GLY A 212 -15.70 8.78 5.44
CA GLY A 212 -14.75 8.87 4.32
C GLY A 212 -14.72 7.64 3.41
N ALA A 213 -15.68 6.72 3.51
CA ALA A 213 -15.71 5.49 2.71
C ALA A 213 -17.12 4.92 2.61
N THR A 214 -17.38 4.14 1.55
CA THR A 214 -18.63 3.40 1.35
C THR A 214 -18.38 1.90 1.46
N ASN A 215 -19.27 1.21 2.16
CA ASN A 215 -19.33 -0.25 2.22
C ASN A 215 -20.38 -0.73 1.21
N HIS A 216 -19.93 -1.38 0.14
CA HIS A 216 -20.80 -2.03 -0.82
C HIS A 216 -21.00 -3.50 -0.46
N ALA A 217 -22.20 -3.98 -0.67
CA ALA A 217 -22.49 -5.40 -0.52
C ALA A 217 -22.08 -6.14 -1.81
N ILE A 218 -21.26 -7.17 -1.66
CA ILE A 218 -20.88 -8.10 -2.72
C ILE A 218 -21.29 -9.52 -2.35
N VAL A 219 -21.62 -10.33 -3.34
CA VAL A 219 -22.13 -11.69 -3.16
C VAL A 219 -21.62 -12.63 -4.26
N ALA A 220 -21.53 -13.93 -3.98
CA ALA A 220 -21.27 -14.90 -5.02
C ALA A 220 -22.45 -14.96 -6.02
N THR A 221 -22.18 -15.25 -7.29
CA THR A 221 -23.24 -15.38 -8.32
C THR A 221 -24.25 -16.49 -8.02
N THR A 222 -23.86 -17.45 -7.18
CA THR A 222 -24.74 -18.52 -6.68
C THR A 222 -25.59 -18.11 -5.48
N GLY A 223 -25.49 -16.84 -5.04
CA GLY A 223 -26.10 -16.35 -3.82
C GLY A 223 -25.27 -16.67 -2.58
N GLY A 224 -25.85 -16.45 -1.40
CA GLY A 224 -25.20 -16.67 -0.11
C GLY A 224 -25.10 -15.37 0.71
N SER A 225 -24.28 -15.40 1.75
CA SER A 225 -24.10 -14.22 2.61
C SER A 225 -23.33 -13.10 1.92
N SER A 226 -23.83 -11.89 2.05
CA SER A 226 -23.15 -10.68 1.59
C SER A 226 -21.85 -10.44 2.34
N ARG A 227 -20.91 -9.81 1.64
CA ARG A 227 -19.63 -9.37 2.19
C ARG A 227 -19.40 -7.91 1.85
N ILE A 228 -18.55 -7.25 2.61
CA ILE A 228 -18.25 -5.84 2.44
C ILE A 228 -17.08 -5.67 1.47
N LEU A 229 -17.31 -4.91 0.39
CA LEU A 229 -16.27 -4.24 -0.39
C LEU A 229 -16.23 -2.79 0.06
N ARG A 230 -15.09 -2.36 0.63
CA ARG A 230 -14.94 -1.00 1.16
C ARG A 230 -14.13 -0.13 0.23
N ILE A 231 -14.70 1.02 -0.13
CA ILE A 231 -14.07 2.00 -1.03
C ILE A 231 -13.94 3.35 -0.32
N SER A 232 -12.73 3.90 -0.33
CA SER A 232 -12.42 5.24 0.19
C SER A 232 -12.93 6.34 -0.74
N SER A 233 -13.35 7.47 -0.17
CA SER A 233 -13.67 8.70 -0.91
C SER A 233 -12.46 9.26 -1.67
N PHE A 234 -11.25 8.89 -1.28
CA PHE A 234 -10.00 9.33 -1.92
C PHE A 234 -9.61 8.51 -3.15
N ALA A 235 -10.32 7.41 -3.43
CA ALA A 235 -10.05 6.63 -4.64
C ALA A 235 -10.43 7.44 -5.89
N PRO A 236 -9.56 7.54 -6.92
CA PRO A 236 -9.84 8.36 -8.12
C PRO A 236 -11.02 7.84 -8.94
N PHE A 237 -11.39 6.57 -8.75
CA PHE A 237 -12.58 5.96 -9.34
C PHE A 237 -13.84 6.07 -8.45
N SER A 238 -13.75 6.73 -7.31
CA SER A 238 -14.83 6.85 -6.31
C SER A 238 -16.15 7.37 -6.89
N GLY A 239 -16.11 8.29 -7.87
CA GLY A 239 -17.26 8.83 -8.57
C GLY A 239 -17.84 7.92 -9.66
N ASN A 240 -17.18 6.81 -10.03
CA ASN A 240 -17.71 5.89 -11.02
C ASN A 240 -18.84 5.04 -10.41
N LYS A 241 -19.83 4.69 -11.25
CA LYS A 241 -20.88 3.76 -10.83
C LYS A 241 -20.30 2.35 -10.66
N VAL A 242 -20.81 1.62 -9.66
CA VAL A 242 -20.51 0.20 -9.52
C VAL A 242 -21.02 -0.56 -10.75
N PRO A 243 -20.26 -1.55 -11.25
CA PRO A 243 -20.64 -2.29 -12.44
C PRO A 243 -21.81 -3.24 -12.17
N ASN A 244 -22.65 -3.45 -13.18
CA ASN A 244 -23.62 -4.55 -13.22
C ASN A 244 -22.95 -5.82 -13.71
N GLY A 245 -23.49 -6.97 -13.33
CA GLY A 245 -23.03 -8.29 -13.76
C GLY A 245 -22.00 -8.88 -12.81
N SER A 246 -21.42 -9.99 -13.23
CA SER A 246 -20.48 -10.77 -12.45
C SER A 246 -19.09 -10.79 -13.07
N GLY A 247 -18.09 -11.02 -12.24
CA GLY A 247 -16.70 -11.05 -12.70
C GLY A 247 -15.73 -11.49 -11.62
N THR A 248 -14.53 -10.94 -11.71
CA THR A 248 -13.47 -11.10 -10.71
C THR A 248 -13.15 -9.73 -10.08
N ILE A 249 -13.04 -9.70 -8.77
CA ILE A 249 -12.54 -8.54 -8.02
C ILE A 249 -11.23 -8.93 -7.35
N ARG A 250 -10.13 -8.26 -7.71
CA ARG A 250 -8.83 -8.40 -7.03
C ARG A 250 -8.72 -7.40 -5.91
N GLY A 251 -8.23 -7.85 -4.76
CA GLY A 251 -8.01 -6.99 -3.62
C GLY A 251 -7.39 -7.71 -2.43
N VAL A 252 -7.40 -7.03 -1.31
CA VAL A 252 -6.83 -7.49 -0.05
C VAL A 252 -7.94 -7.61 0.99
N LEU A 253 -7.99 -8.75 1.67
CA LEU A 253 -8.91 -8.91 2.80
C LEU A 253 -8.34 -8.20 4.02
N THR A 254 -9.13 -7.33 4.62
CA THR A 254 -8.84 -6.66 5.89
C THR A 254 -9.98 -6.91 6.87
N LYS A 255 -9.80 -6.47 8.13
CA LYS A 255 -10.85 -6.55 9.15
C LYS A 255 -10.79 -5.33 10.06
N TYR A 256 -11.94 -4.82 10.41
CA TYR A 256 -12.09 -3.77 11.40
C TYR A 256 -13.14 -4.24 12.42
N ASP A 257 -12.71 -4.34 13.67
CA ASP A 257 -13.46 -4.94 14.76
C ASP A 257 -13.92 -6.36 14.37
N THR A 258 -15.20 -6.61 14.23
CA THR A 258 -15.79 -7.90 13.83
C THR A 258 -15.98 -8.05 12.32
N ASP A 259 -15.91 -6.95 11.56
CA ASP A 259 -16.31 -6.91 10.16
C ASP A 259 -15.14 -7.10 9.21
N PHE A 260 -15.21 -8.14 8.41
CA PHE A 260 -14.31 -8.28 7.27
C PHE A 260 -14.63 -7.25 6.20
N GLN A 261 -13.58 -6.63 5.65
CA GLN A 261 -13.65 -5.64 4.59
C GLN A 261 -12.70 -6.05 3.47
N PHE A 262 -13.22 -6.19 2.26
CA PHE A 262 -12.41 -6.39 1.08
C PHE A 262 -12.07 -5.03 0.48
N MET A 263 -10.78 -4.76 0.22
CA MET A 263 -10.28 -3.48 -0.29
C MET A 263 -9.53 -3.69 -1.61
N ILE A 264 -9.76 -2.79 -2.58
CA ILE A 264 -9.18 -2.86 -3.94
C ILE A 264 -8.25 -1.68 -4.22
#